data_b0c854e047679bd12704ac3d37185c0e
#
_entry.id   b0c854e047679bd12704ac3d37185c0e
#
_cell.length_a   1.000
_cell.length_b   1.000
_cell.length_c   1.000
_cell.angle_alpha   90.00
_cell.angle_beta   90.00
_cell.angle_gamma   90.00
#
_symmetry.space_group_name_H-M   'P 1'
#
loop_
_entity.id
_entity.type
_entity.pdbx_description
1 polymer ?
#
loop_
_entity_poly.entity_id
_entity_poly.type
_entity_poly.pdbx_seq_one_letter_code
_entity_poly.pdbx_strand_id
1 'polypeptide(L)'
;MATSDFGYLDGISNPLIKGFGEPLPGQAFIDPGIILVGRANDTVTTRPAWALDGSFLAFRKLKQLVPEFHKYTLDNALQNQSGNLSTEEGALLLGSRMFGRWNSGAPIDLTPDVDDPALGNDPNRNNNFNYIHPGEDPATDQSRCPFTAHIRKTNPRDLESQNLIPEFFHAIRAGTPYGPEVSYAESSSNTTQIDRGLAFGMPIFRIV
;
A
#
# COMPACT_ATOMS: atom_id res chain seq x y z
N MET A 1 1.45 8.57 -9.29
CA MET A 1 0.89 7.85 -8.16
C MET A 1 -0.35 8.58 -7.68
N ALA A 2 -1.39 7.89 -7.29
CA ALA A 2 -2.57 8.53 -6.72
C ALA A 2 -2.37 8.68 -5.20
N THR A 3 -2.84 9.77 -4.63
CA THR A 3 -2.93 9.95 -3.19
C THR A 3 -4.36 9.66 -2.77
N SER A 4 -4.57 8.81 -1.75
CA SER A 4 -5.90 8.62 -1.17
C SER A 4 -6.34 9.89 -0.44
N ASP A 5 -7.65 10.07 -0.24
CA ASP A 5 -8.17 11.21 0.53
C ASP A 5 -7.69 11.23 1.99
N PHE A 6 -7.18 10.08 2.49
CA PHE A 6 -6.49 10.00 3.79
C PHE A 6 -5.05 10.54 3.77
N GLY A 7 -4.52 10.96 2.61
CA GLY A 7 -3.19 11.54 2.46
C GLY A 7 -2.05 10.54 2.20
N TYR A 8 -2.33 9.25 2.02
CA TYR A 8 -1.30 8.23 1.80
C TYR A 8 -1.17 7.88 0.32
N LEU A 9 0.08 7.76 -0.16
CA LEU A 9 0.40 7.41 -1.54
C LEU A 9 0.08 5.94 -1.84
N ASP A 10 -0.62 5.68 -2.95
CA ASP A 10 -0.86 4.31 -3.46
C ASP A 10 0.02 4.01 -4.68
N GLY A 11 0.25 2.71 -4.91
CA GLY A 11 0.93 2.21 -6.11
C GLY A 11 2.46 2.16 -6.04
N ILE A 12 3.11 2.57 -4.93
CA ILE A 12 4.58 2.50 -4.80
C ILE A 12 5.08 1.06 -4.96
N SER A 13 4.36 0.07 -4.43
CA SER A 13 4.73 -1.34 -4.44
C SER A 13 4.07 -2.15 -5.57
N ASN A 14 3.63 -1.50 -6.66
CA ASN A 14 3.13 -2.23 -7.82
C ASN A 14 4.27 -3.05 -8.45
N PRO A 15 4.01 -4.33 -8.83
CA PRO A 15 5.00 -5.13 -9.52
C PRO A 15 5.29 -4.58 -10.92
N LEU A 16 6.46 -4.92 -11.45
CA LEU A 16 6.79 -4.74 -12.87
C LEU A 16 6.64 -6.08 -13.60
N ILE A 17 5.98 -6.05 -14.73
CA ILE A 17 5.83 -7.22 -15.61
C ILE A 17 7.10 -7.38 -16.44
N LYS A 18 7.67 -8.60 -16.50
CA LYS A 18 8.81 -8.94 -17.35
C LYS A 18 8.53 -8.59 -18.82
N GLY A 19 9.48 -7.93 -19.46
CA GLY A 19 9.36 -7.43 -20.83
C GLY A 19 8.86 -5.98 -20.96
N PHE A 20 8.50 -5.30 -19.85
CA PHE A 20 8.05 -3.92 -19.87
C PHE A 20 9.04 -2.91 -19.26
N GLY A 21 10.24 -3.35 -18.91
CA GLY A 21 11.30 -2.50 -18.36
C GLY A 21 12.17 -3.23 -17.36
N GLU A 22 13.01 -2.47 -16.64
CA GLU A 22 13.85 -2.95 -15.56
C GLU A 22 13.22 -2.61 -14.20
N PRO A 23 13.20 -3.55 -13.25
CA PRO A 23 12.60 -3.31 -11.94
C PRO A 23 13.45 -2.35 -11.08
N LEU A 24 12.77 -1.51 -10.33
CA LEU A 24 13.41 -0.73 -9.28
C LEU A 24 13.79 -1.63 -8.08
N PRO A 25 14.76 -1.22 -7.24
CA PRO A 25 15.10 -1.97 -6.04
C PRO A 25 13.87 -2.25 -5.16
N GLY A 26 13.71 -3.51 -4.74
CA GLY A 26 12.56 -3.97 -3.94
C GLY A 26 11.22 -4.03 -4.68
N GLN A 27 11.22 -3.82 -6.00
CA GLN A 27 10.04 -4.01 -6.82
C GLN A 27 9.95 -5.48 -7.28
N ALA A 28 8.79 -6.11 -7.10
CA ALA A 28 8.56 -7.46 -7.59
C ALA A 28 8.59 -7.47 -9.12
N PHE A 29 9.32 -8.45 -9.71
CA PHE A 29 9.50 -8.62 -11.15
C PHE A 29 8.82 -9.92 -11.57
N ILE A 30 7.60 -9.82 -12.10
CA ILE A 30 6.67 -10.93 -12.28
C ILE A 30 6.51 -11.33 -13.75
N ASP A 31 6.17 -12.60 -13.98
CA ASP A 31 5.88 -13.08 -15.32
C ASP A 31 4.59 -12.48 -15.89
N PRO A 32 4.52 -12.24 -17.21
CA PRO A 32 3.37 -11.59 -17.84
C PRO A 32 2.04 -12.28 -17.56
N GLY A 33 2.02 -13.62 -17.54
CA GLY A 33 0.82 -14.40 -17.30
C GLY A 33 0.21 -14.27 -15.90
N ILE A 34 0.93 -13.62 -14.95
CA ILE A 34 0.38 -13.27 -13.64
C ILE A 34 -0.68 -12.16 -13.75
N ILE A 35 -0.61 -11.34 -14.79
CA ILE A 35 -1.53 -10.20 -15.01
C ILE A 35 -2.26 -10.31 -16.34
N LEU A 36 -1.56 -10.81 -17.38
CA LEU A 36 -2.05 -10.84 -18.77
C LEU A 36 -2.48 -12.24 -19.18
N VAL A 37 -3.72 -12.37 -19.61
CA VAL A 37 -4.31 -13.63 -20.08
C VAL A 37 -3.57 -14.15 -21.30
N GLY A 38 -3.24 -15.45 -21.30
CA GLY A 38 -2.61 -16.16 -22.42
C GLY A 38 -1.12 -15.87 -22.61
N ARG A 39 -0.47 -15.22 -21.66
CA ARG A 39 0.98 -14.97 -21.68
C ARG A 39 1.75 -15.99 -20.85
N ALA A 40 3.07 -15.93 -20.92
CA ALA A 40 3.97 -16.86 -20.21
C ALA A 40 3.61 -16.95 -18.72
N ASN A 41 3.47 -18.17 -18.21
CA ASN A 41 3.02 -18.50 -16.85
C ASN A 41 1.54 -18.18 -16.54
N ASP A 42 0.69 -18.02 -17.57
CA ASP A 42 -0.75 -18.18 -17.38
C ASP A 42 -1.05 -19.64 -17.03
N THR A 43 -1.57 -19.90 -15.84
CA THR A 43 -1.86 -21.27 -15.36
C THR A 43 -3.11 -21.89 -16.00
N VAL A 44 -3.91 -21.11 -16.73
CA VAL A 44 -5.05 -21.60 -17.47
C VAL A 44 -4.68 -21.88 -18.92
N THR A 45 -4.65 -23.15 -19.29
CA THR A 45 -4.15 -23.59 -20.60
C THR A 45 -5.14 -23.39 -21.76
N THR A 46 -6.43 -23.17 -21.44
CA THR A 46 -7.48 -22.98 -22.44
C THR A 46 -8.11 -21.61 -22.32
N ARG A 47 -7.51 -20.63 -23.00
CA ARG A 47 -8.06 -19.27 -23.08
C ARG A 47 -8.63 -19.03 -24.47
N PRO A 48 -9.80 -18.37 -24.61
CA PRO A 48 -10.30 -17.99 -25.92
C PRO A 48 -9.37 -16.95 -26.56
N ALA A 49 -9.17 -17.04 -27.88
CA ALA A 49 -8.24 -16.18 -28.60
C ALA A 49 -8.50 -14.66 -28.42
N TRP A 50 -9.75 -14.26 -28.25
CA TRP A 50 -10.11 -12.87 -28.03
C TRP A 50 -9.68 -12.34 -26.66
N ALA A 51 -9.38 -13.20 -25.70
CA ALA A 51 -8.95 -12.81 -24.35
C ALA A 51 -7.44 -12.58 -24.24
N LEU A 52 -6.67 -12.90 -25.28
CA LEU A 52 -5.23 -12.71 -25.29
C LEU A 52 -4.88 -11.25 -24.97
N ASP A 53 -3.89 -11.05 -24.09
CA ASP A 53 -3.47 -9.74 -23.58
C ASP A 53 -4.51 -9.00 -22.72
N GLY A 54 -5.67 -9.58 -22.48
CA GLY A 54 -6.63 -9.07 -21.52
C GLY A 54 -6.18 -9.28 -20.07
N SER A 55 -6.92 -8.68 -19.16
CA SER A 55 -6.80 -8.91 -17.73
C SER A 55 -8.18 -8.86 -17.09
N PHE A 56 -8.33 -9.45 -15.90
CA PHE A 56 -9.56 -9.27 -15.12
C PHE A 56 -9.41 -8.02 -14.27
N LEU A 57 -10.47 -7.22 -14.19
CA LEU A 57 -10.50 -6.03 -13.36
C LEU A 57 -11.42 -6.25 -12.16
N ALA A 58 -10.84 -6.29 -10.96
CA ALA A 58 -11.60 -6.10 -9.74
C ALA A 58 -11.76 -4.61 -9.48
N PHE A 59 -13.01 -4.14 -9.42
CA PHE A 59 -13.33 -2.73 -9.16
C PHE A 59 -14.13 -2.58 -7.87
N ARG A 60 -13.73 -1.59 -7.05
CA ARG A 60 -14.45 -1.21 -5.84
C ARG A 60 -14.55 0.32 -5.73
N LYS A 61 -15.74 0.81 -5.47
CA LYS A 61 -15.94 2.18 -4.97
C LYS A 61 -15.80 2.14 -3.45
N LEU A 62 -14.70 2.68 -2.93
CA LEU A 62 -14.38 2.67 -1.51
C LEU A 62 -14.65 4.06 -0.93
N LYS A 63 -15.75 4.20 -0.19
CA LYS A 63 -16.04 5.44 0.52
C LYS A 63 -14.98 5.68 1.61
N GLN A 64 -14.48 6.91 1.69
CA GLN A 64 -13.49 7.32 2.69
C GLN A 64 -14.10 8.36 3.63
N LEU A 65 -14.15 8.02 4.92
CA LEU A 65 -14.64 8.86 6.00
C LEU A 65 -13.47 9.66 6.56
N VAL A 66 -13.07 10.71 5.83
CA VAL A 66 -11.81 11.42 6.10
C VAL A 66 -11.82 12.19 7.42
N PRO A 67 -12.86 13.00 7.76
CA PRO A 67 -12.94 13.67 9.04
C PRO A 67 -12.94 12.70 10.23
N GLU A 68 -13.68 11.59 10.12
CA GLU A 68 -13.76 10.56 11.16
C GLU A 68 -12.42 9.84 11.34
N PHE A 69 -11.72 9.54 10.24
CA PHE A 69 -10.39 8.94 10.30
C PHE A 69 -9.39 9.89 10.98
N HIS A 70 -9.40 11.15 10.61
CA HIS A 70 -8.54 12.17 11.23
C HIS A 70 -8.84 12.32 12.73
N LYS A 71 -10.11 12.43 13.10
CA LYS A 71 -10.51 12.43 14.51
C LYS A 71 -10.04 11.18 15.24
N TYR A 72 -10.23 9.99 14.65
CA TYR A 72 -9.80 8.72 15.26
C TYR A 72 -8.30 8.71 15.53
N THR A 73 -7.48 9.15 14.57
CA THR A 73 -6.03 9.17 14.76
C THR A 73 -5.58 10.18 15.81
N LEU A 74 -6.24 11.32 15.92
CA LEU A 74 -5.99 12.31 16.99
C LEU A 74 -6.41 11.79 18.38
N ASP A 75 -7.59 11.21 18.49
CA ASP A 75 -8.10 10.65 19.77
C ASP A 75 -7.25 9.48 20.28
N ASN A 76 -6.53 8.79 19.39
CA ASN A 76 -5.72 7.61 19.69
C ASN A 76 -4.23 7.83 19.38
N ALA A 77 -3.77 9.07 19.40
CA ALA A 77 -2.40 9.43 19.05
C ALA A 77 -1.36 8.61 19.81
N LEU A 78 -0.39 8.07 19.09
CA LEU A 78 0.67 7.24 19.65
C LEU A 78 1.82 8.09 20.20
N GLN A 79 2.63 7.49 21.07
CA GLN A 79 3.94 8.03 21.44
C GLN A 79 5.04 7.18 20.78
N ASN A 80 6.13 7.82 20.40
CA ASN A 80 7.36 7.12 20.02
C ASN A 80 8.11 6.61 21.27
N GLN A 81 9.22 5.94 21.09
CA GLN A 81 10.03 5.44 22.20
C GLN A 81 10.53 6.54 23.15
N SER A 82 10.69 7.76 22.68
CA SER A 82 11.12 8.92 23.48
C SER A 82 9.97 9.59 24.25
N GLY A 83 8.72 9.28 23.93
CA GLY A 83 7.54 9.80 24.63
C GLY A 83 7.30 11.30 24.47
N ASN A 84 7.79 11.93 23.39
CA ASN A 84 7.81 13.38 23.22
C ASN A 84 7.07 13.88 21.96
N LEU A 85 6.23 13.05 21.36
CA LEU A 85 5.41 13.47 20.22
C LEU A 85 4.24 14.37 20.68
N SER A 86 3.94 15.39 19.87
CA SER A 86 2.66 16.09 19.94
C SER A 86 1.50 15.17 19.56
N THR A 87 0.27 15.58 19.85
CA THR A 87 -0.93 14.81 19.46
C THR A 87 -0.99 14.62 17.94
N GLU A 88 -0.65 15.64 17.17
CA GLU A 88 -0.65 15.62 15.72
C GLU A 88 0.41 14.66 15.17
N GLU A 89 1.63 14.71 15.71
CA GLU A 89 2.72 13.78 15.33
C GLU A 89 2.35 12.33 15.70
N GLY A 90 1.78 12.13 16.88
CA GLY A 90 1.29 10.81 17.32
C GLY A 90 0.14 10.27 16.47
N ALA A 91 -0.75 11.15 15.99
CA ALA A 91 -1.83 10.80 15.05
C ALA A 91 -1.26 10.38 13.70
N LEU A 92 -0.26 11.11 13.20
CA LEU A 92 0.43 10.79 11.96
C LEU A 92 1.17 9.43 12.07
N LEU A 93 1.84 9.19 13.20
CA LEU A 93 2.48 7.91 13.49
C LEU A 93 1.46 6.76 13.51
N LEU A 94 0.30 6.94 14.18
CA LEU A 94 -0.76 5.93 14.18
C LEU A 94 -1.23 5.60 12.77
N GLY A 95 -1.57 6.60 11.97
CA GLY A 95 -1.97 6.43 10.59
C GLY A 95 -0.89 5.70 9.76
N SER A 96 0.37 6.11 9.91
CA SER A 96 1.49 5.49 9.22
C SER A 96 1.68 4.01 9.62
N ARG A 97 1.44 3.65 10.87
CA ARG A 97 1.45 2.26 11.34
C ARG A 97 0.25 1.44 10.82
N MET A 98 -0.88 2.08 10.55
CA MET A 98 -2.03 1.42 9.92
C MET A 98 -1.78 1.13 8.43
N PHE A 99 -1.15 2.05 7.71
CA PHE A 99 -0.85 1.88 6.28
C PHE A 99 0.47 1.16 6.02
N GLY A 100 1.47 1.35 6.86
CA GLY A 100 2.83 0.84 6.70
C GLY A 100 3.77 1.83 6.01
N ARG A 101 3.28 3.03 5.69
CA ARG A 101 4.05 4.15 5.12
C ARG A 101 3.61 5.47 5.73
N TRP A 102 4.54 6.40 5.79
CA TRP A 102 4.27 7.80 6.04
C TRP A 102 3.57 8.46 4.84
N ASN A 103 2.99 9.64 5.05
CA ASN A 103 2.35 10.42 3.99
C ASN A 103 3.32 10.77 2.85
N SER A 104 4.59 10.96 3.17
CA SER A 104 5.67 11.15 2.17
C SER A 104 5.89 9.94 1.26
N GLY A 105 5.40 8.76 1.63
CA GLY A 105 5.66 7.48 0.98
C GLY A 105 6.79 6.67 1.62
N ALA A 106 7.54 7.23 2.58
CA ALA A 106 8.59 6.52 3.29
C ALA A 106 8.03 5.29 4.03
N PRO A 107 8.63 4.10 3.90
CA PRO A 107 8.15 2.92 4.60
C PRO A 107 8.48 3.03 6.09
N ILE A 108 7.49 2.78 6.94
CA ILE A 108 7.65 2.84 8.40
C ILE A 108 8.63 1.76 8.91
N ASP A 109 8.84 0.71 8.15
CA ASP A 109 9.84 -0.31 8.43
C ASP A 109 11.26 0.24 8.49
N LEU A 110 11.59 1.20 7.63
CA LEU A 110 12.91 1.86 7.60
C LEU A 110 12.97 3.10 8.50
N THR A 111 11.85 3.76 8.73
CA THR A 111 11.76 5.00 9.52
C THR A 111 10.62 4.89 10.54
N PRO A 112 10.80 4.06 11.61
CA PRO A 112 9.69 3.70 12.49
C PRO A 112 9.17 4.83 13.39
N ASP A 113 9.97 5.85 13.64
CA ASP A 113 9.68 6.88 14.64
C ASP A 113 9.33 8.25 14.03
N VAL A 114 9.90 8.58 12.86
CA VAL A 114 9.77 9.91 12.22
C VAL A 114 9.77 9.75 10.71
N ASP A 115 8.95 10.55 10.02
CA ASP A 115 8.89 10.59 8.56
C ASP A 115 10.22 11.06 7.93
N ASP A 116 10.60 10.43 6.83
CA ASP A 116 11.72 10.85 5.97
C ASP A 116 11.22 11.11 4.55
N PRO A 117 10.82 12.35 4.22
CA PRO A 117 10.37 12.71 2.88
C PRO A 117 11.43 12.49 1.80
N ALA A 118 12.72 12.55 2.13
CA ALA A 118 13.79 12.28 1.16
C ALA A 118 13.82 10.80 0.79
N LEU A 119 13.63 9.91 1.76
CA LEU A 119 13.44 8.48 1.52
C LEU A 119 12.14 8.22 0.75
N GLY A 120 11.04 8.85 1.14
CA GLY A 120 9.72 8.68 0.51
C GLY A 120 9.72 9.03 -0.99
N ASN A 121 10.45 10.08 -1.35
CA ASN A 121 10.56 10.57 -2.73
C ASN A 121 11.65 9.88 -3.56
N ASP A 122 12.46 8.99 -3.00
CA ASP A 122 13.50 8.28 -3.72
C ASP A 122 12.99 6.90 -4.19
N PRO A 123 12.70 6.72 -5.50
CA PRO A 123 12.17 5.47 -6.03
C PRO A 123 13.16 4.29 -5.93
N ASN A 124 14.46 4.56 -5.73
CA ASN A 124 15.46 3.51 -5.55
C ASN A 124 15.54 3.01 -4.10
N ARG A 125 14.95 3.74 -3.16
CA ARG A 125 15.03 3.42 -1.73
C ARG A 125 13.69 3.13 -1.08
N ASN A 126 12.63 3.86 -1.47
CA ASN A 126 11.34 3.85 -0.79
C ASN A 126 10.59 2.49 -0.86
N ASN A 127 11.02 1.58 -1.73
CA ASN A 127 10.45 0.23 -1.86
C ASN A 127 11.46 -0.88 -1.57
N ASN A 128 12.72 -0.54 -1.25
CA ASN A 128 13.80 -1.49 -1.03
C ASN A 128 13.91 -1.90 0.45
N PHE A 129 13.02 -2.77 0.91
CA PHE A 129 13.00 -3.32 2.26
C PHE A 129 12.24 -4.66 2.30
N ASN A 130 12.45 -5.47 3.34
CA ASN A 130 11.88 -6.81 3.44
C ASN A 130 11.44 -7.22 4.86
N TYR A 131 11.30 -6.28 5.79
CA TYR A 131 10.96 -6.50 7.21
C TYR A 131 11.96 -7.35 8.00
N ILE A 132 13.17 -7.59 7.49
CA ILE A 132 14.20 -8.38 8.15
C ILE A 132 15.31 -7.44 8.61
N HIS A 133 15.53 -7.37 9.92
CA HIS A 133 16.55 -6.50 10.52
C HIS A 133 17.48 -7.30 11.44
N PRO A 134 18.77 -6.91 11.55
CA PRO A 134 19.72 -7.60 12.43
C PRO A 134 19.25 -7.60 13.90
N GLY A 135 19.13 -8.79 14.48
CA GLY A 135 18.73 -8.96 15.88
C GLY A 135 17.21 -8.92 16.13
N GLU A 136 16.41 -8.72 15.11
CA GLU A 136 14.95 -8.78 15.17
C GLU A 136 14.45 -10.08 14.54
N ASP A 137 13.43 -10.70 15.13
CA ASP A 137 12.74 -11.86 14.54
C ASP A 137 11.55 -11.38 13.70
N PRO A 138 11.60 -11.47 12.37
CA PRO A 138 10.53 -10.98 11.51
C PRO A 138 9.18 -11.68 11.74
N ALA A 139 9.16 -12.86 12.35
CA ALA A 139 7.93 -13.59 12.65
C ALA A 139 7.19 -13.07 13.90
N THR A 140 7.88 -12.35 14.77
CA THR A 140 7.31 -11.86 16.04
C THR A 140 7.45 -10.36 16.24
N ASP A 141 8.45 -9.72 15.61
CA ASP A 141 8.73 -8.31 15.79
C ASP A 141 7.74 -7.41 15.02
N GLN A 142 7.12 -6.50 15.75
CA GLN A 142 6.18 -5.50 15.25
C GLN A 142 6.59 -4.06 15.67
N SER A 143 7.79 -3.90 16.20
CA SER A 143 8.28 -2.61 16.72
C SER A 143 8.34 -1.55 15.62
N ARG A 144 8.83 -1.93 14.44
CA ARG A 144 8.90 -1.07 13.25
C ARG A 144 7.55 -1.02 12.53
N CYS A 145 7.20 -2.06 11.81
CA CYS A 145 5.98 -2.15 11.03
C CYS A 145 5.06 -3.25 11.59
N PRO A 146 3.83 -2.94 12.05
CA PRO A 146 2.90 -3.95 12.55
C PRO A 146 2.50 -4.95 11.46
N PHE A 147 2.24 -6.22 11.83
CA PHE A 147 1.69 -7.21 10.89
C PHE A 147 0.34 -6.81 10.31
N THR A 148 -0.43 -5.99 11.04
CA THR A 148 -1.72 -5.46 10.59
C THR A 148 -1.59 -4.26 9.66
N ALA A 149 -0.40 -3.67 9.52
CA ALA A 149 -0.17 -2.59 8.56
C ALA A 149 -0.56 -3.04 7.15
N HIS A 150 -1.29 -2.18 6.45
CA HIS A 150 -1.87 -2.54 5.15
C HIS A 150 -0.84 -3.15 4.20
N ILE A 151 0.32 -2.51 4.01
CA ILE A 151 1.33 -3.02 3.06
C ILE A 151 1.99 -4.32 3.53
N ARG A 152 2.22 -4.52 4.84
CA ARG A 152 2.81 -5.75 5.37
C ARG A 152 1.83 -6.91 5.30
N LYS A 153 0.56 -6.65 5.58
CA LYS A 153 -0.49 -7.67 5.50
C LYS A 153 -0.79 -8.11 4.07
N THR A 154 -0.78 -7.17 3.11
CA THR A 154 -1.10 -7.46 1.70
C THR A 154 0.08 -8.00 0.92
N ASN A 155 1.30 -7.67 1.32
CA ASN A 155 2.54 -8.17 0.72
C ASN A 155 3.60 -8.38 1.82
N PRO A 156 3.57 -9.51 2.52
CA PRO A 156 4.56 -9.87 3.54
C PRO A 156 5.87 -10.31 2.88
N ARG A 157 6.72 -9.35 2.54
CA ARG A 157 7.98 -9.50 1.78
C ARG A 157 9.00 -10.43 2.42
N ASP A 158 8.96 -10.56 3.74
CA ASP A 158 9.73 -11.53 4.51
C ASP A 158 9.39 -12.99 4.12
N LEU A 159 8.10 -13.28 3.86
CA LEU A 159 7.66 -14.58 3.38
C LEU A 159 7.95 -14.78 1.89
N GLU A 160 7.86 -13.71 1.08
CA GLU A 160 8.22 -13.75 -0.34
C GLU A 160 9.71 -14.08 -0.52
N SER A 161 10.60 -13.46 0.26
CA SER A 161 12.03 -13.74 0.24
C SER A 161 12.38 -15.20 0.60
N GLN A 162 11.49 -15.89 1.31
CA GLN A 162 11.59 -17.31 1.66
C GLN A 162 10.86 -18.23 0.66
N ASN A 163 10.35 -17.71 -0.45
CA ASN A 163 9.51 -18.43 -1.43
C ASN A 163 8.26 -19.08 -0.84
N LEU A 164 7.72 -18.53 0.24
CA LEU A 164 6.51 -19.02 0.89
C LEU A 164 5.22 -18.43 0.29
N ILE A 165 5.34 -17.37 -0.52
CA ILE A 165 4.23 -16.75 -1.24
C ILE A 165 4.44 -16.95 -2.73
N PRO A 166 3.50 -17.61 -3.42
CA PRO A 166 3.58 -17.78 -4.87
C PRO A 166 3.45 -16.44 -5.62
N GLU A 167 4.17 -16.28 -6.73
CA GLU A 167 4.15 -15.08 -7.58
C GLU A 167 2.74 -14.68 -8.06
N PHE A 168 1.80 -15.61 -8.15
CA PHE A 168 0.44 -15.34 -8.64
C PHE A 168 -0.44 -14.54 -7.66
N PHE A 169 0.03 -14.20 -6.46
CA PHE A 169 -0.66 -13.27 -5.55
C PHE A 169 -0.40 -11.80 -5.85
N HIS A 170 0.44 -11.49 -6.84
CA HIS A 170 0.66 -10.12 -7.25
C HIS A 170 -0.53 -9.55 -8.04
N ALA A 171 -0.77 -8.27 -7.85
CA ALA A 171 -1.77 -7.50 -8.59
C ALA A 171 -1.25 -6.09 -8.84
N ILE A 172 -1.63 -5.50 -9.97
CA ILE A 172 -1.40 -4.08 -10.22
C ILE A 172 -2.57 -3.31 -9.62
N ARG A 173 -2.28 -2.29 -8.82
CA ARG A 173 -3.30 -1.45 -8.19
C ARG A 173 -3.33 -0.09 -8.86
N ALA A 174 -4.53 0.39 -9.13
CA ALA A 174 -4.78 1.74 -9.61
C ALA A 174 -5.96 2.32 -8.84
N GLY A 175 -5.69 3.33 -8.02
CA GLY A 175 -6.71 4.05 -7.28
C GLY A 175 -6.85 5.47 -7.86
N THR A 176 -8.09 5.92 -8.07
CA THR A 176 -8.40 7.29 -8.46
C THR A 176 -9.31 7.89 -7.40
N PRO A 177 -8.92 8.95 -6.71
CA PRO A 177 -9.82 9.61 -5.77
C PRO A 177 -11.03 10.19 -6.50
N TYR A 178 -12.16 10.20 -5.82
CA TYR A 178 -13.41 10.82 -6.29
C TYR A 178 -14.05 11.65 -5.19
N GLY A 179 -14.83 12.62 -5.58
CA GLY A 179 -15.50 13.57 -4.69
C GLY A 179 -14.64 14.80 -4.40
N PRO A 180 -15.23 15.81 -3.75
CA PRO A 180 -14.51 17.04 -3.43
C PRO A 180 -13.65 16.89 -2.18
N GLU A 181 -12.71 17.79 -1.99
CA GLU A 181 -11.94 17.94 -0.75
C GLU A 181 -12.86 18.14 0.47
N VAL A 182 -12.33 17.80 1.66
CA VAL A 182 -13.05 18.00 2.93
C VAL A 182 -13.33 19.47 3.15
N SER A 183 -14.61 19.81 3.34
CA SER A 183 -15.01 21.18 3.64
C SER A 183 -14.69 21.57 5.09
N TYR A 184 -14.59 22.86 5.36
CA TYR A 184 -14.41 23.37 6.73
C TYR A 184 -15.52 22.89 7.68
N ALA A 185 -16.77 22.83 7.23
CA ALA A 185 -17.89 22.35 8.04
C ALA A 185 -17.75 20.87 8.43
N GLU A 186 -17.31 20.02 7.51
CA GLU A 186 -17.05 18.61 7.78
C GLU A 186 -15.87 18.42 8.72
N SER A 187 -14.78 19.16 8.49
CA SER A 187 -13.60 19.12 9.38
C SER A 187 -13.96 19.56 10.81
N SER A 188 -14.74 20.65 10.95
CA SER A 188 -15.14 21.16 12.26
C SER A 188 -16.12 20.25 12.99
N SER A 189 -17.00 19.56 12.26
CA SER A 189 -17.97 18.60 12.83
C SER A 189 -17.41 17.19 12.99
N ASN A 190 -16.23 16.91 12.46
CA ASN A 190 -15.63 15.57 12.37
C ASN A 190 -16.57 14.54 11.73
N THR A 191 -17.35 14.96 10.75
CA THR A 191 -18.39 14.12 10.14
C THR A 191 -18.44 14.31 8.63
N THR A 192 -18.30 13.22 7.89
CA THR A 192 -18.41 13.20 6.43
C THR A 192 -19.85 13.50 6.01
N GLN A 193 -20.06 14.54 5.23
CA GLN A 193 -21.37 14.94 4.69
C GLN A 193 -21.47 14.68 3.18
N ILE A 194 -20.34 14.69 2.47
CA ILE A 194 -20.27 14.54 1.01
C ILE A 194 -19.60 13.22 0.67
N ASP A 195 -20.14 12.49 -0.31
CA ASP A 195 -19.57 11.22 -0.78
C ASP A 195 -18.24 11.45 -1.47
N ARG A 196 -17.19 10.86 -0.91
CA ARG A 196 -15.83 10.87 -1.43
C ARG A 196 -15.13 9.55 -1.13
N GLY A 197 -14.03 9.31 -1.81
CA GLY A 197 -13.22 8.13 -1.56
C GLY A 197 -12.36 7.71 -2.74
N LEU A 198 -12.14 6.42 -2.87
CA LEU A 198 -11.26 5.83 -3.86
C LEU A 198 -12.04 4.94 -4.82
N ALA A 199 -12.02 5.26 -6.12
CA ALA A 199 -12.37 4.35 -7.18
C ALA A 199 -11.18 3.41 -7.39
N PHE A 200 -11.22 2.24 -6.74
CA PHE A 200 -10.12 1.30 -6.69
C PHE A 200 -10.26 0.25 -7.79
N GLY A 201 -9.31 0.25 -8.72
CA GLY A 201 -9.15 -0.75 -9.77
C GLY A 201 -7.95 -1.64 -9.50
N MET A 202 -8.12 -2.94 -9.65
CA MET A 202 -7.05 -3.91 -9.47
C MET A 202 -7.09 -4.93 -10.62
N PRO A 203 -6.27 -4.74 -11.68
CA PRO A 203 -6.00 -5.78 -12.66
C PRO A 203 -5.38 -7.01 -12.01
N ILE A 204 -6.03 -8.16 -12.21
CA ILE A 204 -5.64 -9.45 -11.67
C ILE A 204 -5.84 -10.55 -12.72
N PHE A 205 -5.09 -11.61 -12.58
CA PHE A 205 -5.13 -12.76 -13.47
C PHE A 205 -6.33 -13.70 -13.22
N ARG A 206 -6.71 -13.86 -11.94
CA ARG A 206 -7.66 -14.89 -11.51
C ARG A 206 -8.64 -14.34 -10.49
N ILE A 207 -9.93 -14.57 -10.77
CA ILE A 207 -10.98 -14.49 -9.73
C ILE A 207 -11.10 -15.92 -9.19
N VAL A 208 -10.81 -16.09 -7.91
CA VAL A 208 -10.98 -17.37 -7.20
C VAL A 208 -12.43 -17.51 -6.77
#